data_d76a710c18ef7a54f7950fb894f77cbc
#
_entry.id   d76a710c18ef7a54f7950fb894f77cbc
#
_cell.length_a   1.000
_cell.length_b   1.000
_cell.length_c   1.000
_cell.angle_alpha   90.00
_cell.angle_beta   90.00
_cell.angle_gamma   90.00
#
_symmetry.space_group_name_H-M   'P 1'
#
loop_
_entity.id
_entity.type
_entity.pdbx_description
1 polymer ?
#
loop_
_entity_poly.entity_id
_entity_poly.type
_entity_poly.pdbx_seq_one_letter_code
_entity_poly.pdbx_strand_id
1 'polypeptide(L)'
;MCGFAGFVGETEDREQVLVNMMNTIVHRGPDSEGKYVDEDAALGFRRLSIIDLSSVGDQPLYNEDKSMVLVFNGEIYNYQELREELVAAGHTFVSNTDSETLIHGFEQWGESLVDRLRGMYAFAIWDTKRKRLFVGRDIFGIKPLYYAQMNGTLMFASEIKAFMEHPKFDKIFNEDALGNYLSFQFVPTNETFFKGVFCLQPGHYFTYENGEMKITRYFEPDFTGDNKKPFEEVVDDVERVMKESVAKHKISDVEVASYLSSGVDSSYLTYLGQVDHTFTVGFDEGKYRTSAPRAMCRGAGRGPPPFSRPQVTTSCPSSDSSRARYTCRLSPPITPIRRCMLIPPLHPVYAPGEKEEPPAAGKPPAGGPQGRRGPAGRGVGSFFVVPSRAK
;
A
#
# COMPACT_ATOMS: atom_id res chain seq x y z
N MET A 1 -7.76 1.13 -0.96
CA MET A 1 -6.70 0.71 -1.91
C MET A 1 -7.19 -0.48 -2.68
N CYS A 2 -7.01 -0.48 -4.00
CA CYS A 2 -7.38 -1.61 -4.85
C CYS A 2 -6.70 -2.93 -4.45
N GLY A 3 -7.16 -4.01 -5.03
CA GLY A 3 -6.54 -5.31 -4.89
C GLY A 3 -6.79 -6.18 -6.10
N PHE A 4 -5.86 -7.04 -6.40
CA PHE A 4 -6.00 -8.03 -7.46
C PHE A 4 -5.54 -9.40 -7.00
N ALA A 5 -6.02 -10.42 -7.69
CA ALA A 5 -5.59 -11.79 -7.57
C ALA A 5 -5.65 -12.46 -8.95
N GLY A 6 -4.81 -13.45 -9.17
CA GLY A 6 -4.81 -14.18 -10.41
C GLY A 6 -3.95 -15.44 -10.35
N PHE A 7 -4.03 -16.24 -11.39
CA PHE A 7 -3.20 -17.43 -11.56
C PHE A 7 -3.00 -17.77 -13.04
N VAL A 8 -1.92 -18.49 -13.31
CA VAL A 8 -1.60 -19.07 -14.62
C VAL A 8 -1.36 -20.56 -14.41
N GLY A 9 -2.04 -21.38 -15.19
CA GLY A 9 -1.99 -22.83 -15.11
C GLY A 9 -3.37 -23.47 -15.17
N GLU A 10 -3.44 -24.78 -15.31
CA GLU A 10 -4.69 -25.54 -15.39
C GLU A 10 -5.41 -25.61 -14.05
N THR A 11 -6.71 -25.39 -14.05
CA THR A 11 -7.57 -25.47 -12.87
C THR A 11 -9.00 -25.72 -13.33
N GLU A 12 -9.71 -26.65 -12.71
CA GLU A 12 -11.14 -26.85 -12.90
C GLU A 12 -11.90 -25.63 -12.35
N ASP A 13 -13.07 -25.33 -12.92
CA ASP A 13 -13.91 -24.21 -12.50
C ASP A 13 -13.15 -22.87 -12.33
N ARG A 14 -12.23 -22.60 -13.23
CA ARG A 14 -11.29 -21.48 -13.23
C ARG A 14 -11.93 -20.14 -12.85
N GLU A 15 -13.08 -19.82 -13.45
CA GLU A 15 -13.80 -18.60 -13.17
C GLU A 15 -14.32 -18.55 -11.72
N GLN A 16 -14.86 -19.66 -11.21
CA GLN A 16 -15.35 -19.71 -9.83
C GLN A 16 -14.20 -19.61 -8.82
N VAL A 17 -13.07 -20.27 -9.11
CA VAL A 17 -11.85 -20.16 -8.27
C VAL A 17 -11.39 -18.69 -8.21
N LEU A 18 -11.32 -18.00 -9.36
CA LEU A 18 -10.95 -16.60 -9.40
C LEU A 18 -11.93 -15.72 -8.58
N VAL A 19 -13.24 -15.94 -8.73
CA VAL A 19 -14.25 -15.21 -7.96
C VAL A 19 -14.08 -15.43 -6.46
N ASN A 20 -13.81 -16.66 -6.02
CA ASN A 20 -13.54 -16.95 -4.61
C ASN A 20 -12.28 -16.19 -4.12
N MET A 21 -11.19 -16.21 -4.89
CA MET A 21 -9.99 -15.44 -4.59
C MET A 21 -10.28 -13.93 -4.46
N MET A 22 -11.04 -13.35 -5.40
CA MET A 22 -11.44 -11.94 -5.38
C MET A 22 -12.32 -11.59 -4.17
N ASN A 23 -13.19 -12.51 -3.73
CA ASN A 23 -14.07 -12.30 -2.58
C ASN A 23 -13.30 -12.16 -1.27
N THR A 24 -12.12 -12.76 -1.14
CA THR A 24 -11.28 -12.57 0.04
C THR A 24 -10.74 -11.16 0.18
N ILE A 25 -10.62 -10.41 -0.92
CA ILE A 25 -10.01 -9.08 -0.96
C ILE A 25 -11.01 -7.93 -1.22
N VAL A 26 -12.32 -8.14 -1.06
CA VAL A 26 -13.38 -7.11 -1.24
C VAL A 26 -13.13 -5.85 -0.41
N HIS A 27 -12.59 -6.00 0.82
CA HIS A 27 -12.27 -4.88 1.71
C HIS A 27 -11.26 -3.89 1.11
N ARG A 28 -10.44 -4.31 0.14
CA ARG A 28 -9.49 -3.46 -0.56
C ARG A 28 -10.15 -2.56 -1.59
N GLY A 29 -11.12 -3.09 -2.32
CA GLY A 29 -11.80 -2.39 -3.40
C GLY A 29 -13.29 -2.75 -3.45
N PRO A 30 -14.11 -2.02 -2.67
CA PRO A 30 -15.54 -2.30 -2.56
C PRO A 30 -16.40 -1.66 -3.64
N ASP A 31 -15.84 -0.77 -4.48
CA ASP A 31 -16.61 0.07 -5.38
C ASP A 31 -17.04 -0.68 -6.65
N SER A 32 -16.11 -1.42 -7.25
CA SER A 32 -16.40 -2.29 -8.40
C SER A 32 -15.45 -3.49 -8.46
N GLU A 33 -15.78 -4.42 -9.35
CA GLU A 33 -14.99 -5.61 -9.62
C GLU A 33 -14.93 -5.90 -11.12
N GLY A 34 -13.88 -6.60 -11.53
CA GLY A 34 -13.77 -7.11 -12.87
C GLY A 34 -12.87 -8.33 -12.95
N LYS A 35 -13.04 -9.11 -13.99
CA LYS A 35 -12.31 -10.37 -14.20
C LYS A 35 -12.01 -10.60 -15.67
N TYR A 36 -10.91 -11.28 -15.92
CA TYR A 36 -10.52 -11.87 -17.19
C TYR A 36 -10.21 -13.34 -16.97
N VAL A 37 -10.67 -14.20 -17.84
CA VAL A 37 -10.41 -15.64 -17.80
C VAL A 37 -10.25 -16.14 -19.24
N ASP A 38 -9.13 -16.83 -19.49
CA ASP A 38 -8.91 -17.61 -20.71
C ASP A 38 -8.47 -19.05 -20.38
N GLU A 39 -7.97 -19.79 -21.34
CA GLU A 39 -7.54 -21.18 -21.15
C GLU A 39 -6.29 -21.31 -20.27
N ASP A 40 -5.44 -20.29 -20.22
CA ASP A 40 -4.13 -20.34 -19.54
C ASP A 40 -4.10 -19.50 -18.26
N ALA A 41 -4.79 -18.35 -18.22
CA ALA A 41 -4.72 -17.38 -17.14
C ALA A 41 -6.09 -16.93 -16.61
N ALA A 42 -6.10 -16.47 -15.37
CA ALA A 42 -7.24 -15.82 -14.75
C ALA A 42 -6.75 -14.61 -13.93
N LEU A 43 -7.29 -13.42 -14.21
CA LEU A 43 -6.95 -12.17 -13.54
C LEU A 43 -8.21 -11.51 -12.99
N GLY A 44 -8.23 -11.19 -11.71
CA GLY A 44 -9.35 -10.56 -11.03
C GLY A 44 -8.96 -9.30 -10.29
N PHE A 45 -9.86 -8.33 -10.26
CA PHE A 45 -9.63 -7.01 -9.70
C PHE A 45 -10.76 -6.54 -8.79
N ARG A 46 -10.41 -5.84 -7.73
CA ARG A 46 -11.31 -5.12 -6.82
C ARG A 46 -10.91 -3.66 -6.79
N ARG A 47 -11.80 -2.75 -7.17
CA ARG A 47 -11.55 -1.32 -7.33
C ARG A 47 -11.93 -0.51 -6.11
N LEU A 48 -11.05 0.40 -5.72
CA LEU A 48 -11.35 1.62 -4.99
C LEU A 48 -11.07 2.79 -5.93
N SER A 49 -12.11 3.50 -6.35
CA SER A 49 -12.00 4.56 -7.36
C SER A 49 -11.37 5.82 -6.77
N ILE A 50 -10.24 6.27 -7.33
CA ILE A 50 -9.46 7.42 -6.88
C ILE A 50 -9.20 8.38 -8.04
N ILE A 51 -8.74 7.87 -9.18
CA ILE A 51 -8.53 8.57 -10.45
C ILE A 51 -9.51 8.00 -11.46
N ASP A 52 -10.19 8.87 -12.20
CA ASP A 52 -11.29 8.54 -13.10
C ASP A 52 -12.41 7.74 -12.40
N LEU A 53 -13.36 8.42 -11.82
CA LEU A 53 -14.46 7.80 -11.05
C LEU A 53 -15.51 7.09 -11.92
N SER A 54 -15.35 7.15 -13.24
CA SER A 54 -16.25 6.47 -14.19
C SER A 54 -15.96 4.97 -14.30
N SER A 55 -16.90 4.22 -14.87
CA SER A 55 -16.71 2.79 -15.15
C SER A 55 -15.72 2.51 -16.27
N VAL A 56 -15.30 3.54 -17.04
CA VAL A 56 -14.28 3.37 -18.10
C VAL A 56 -12.92 3.02 -17.51
N GLY A 57 -12.65 3.46 -16.26
CA GLY A 57 -11.45 3.09 -15.51
C GLY A 57 -11.54 1.75 -14.77
N ASP A 58 -12.61 0.96 -14.94
CA ASP A 58 -12.71 -0.35 -14.33
C ASP A 58 -11.73 -1.34 -14.97
N GLN A 59 -11.13 -2.17 -14.13
CA GLN A 59 -10.14 -3.16 -14.56
C GLN A 59 -10.75 -4.57 -14.51
N PRO A 60 -10.22 -5.50 -15.32
CA PRO A 60 -9.01 -5.46 -16.15
C PRO A 60 -9.10 -4.50 -17.33
N LEU A 61 -8.00 -3.76 -17.62
CA LEU A 61 -7.84 -2.92 -18.79
C LEU A 61 -7.18 -3.70 -19.94
N TYR A 62 -7.41 -3.22 -21.15
CA TYR A 62 -6.92 -3.84 -22.39
C TYR A 62 -6.20 -2.81 -23.25
N ASN A 63 -5.21 -3.27 -24.02
CA ASN A 63 -4.68 -2.48 -25.14
C ASN A 63 -5.67 -2.46 -26.31
N GLU A 64 -5.34 -1.76 -27.40
CA GLU A 64 -6.25 -1.48 -28.52
C GLU A 64 -6.78 -2.75 -29.19
N ASP A 65 -5.95 -3.76 -29.38
CA ASP A 65 -6.32 -5.03 -30.02
C ASP A 65 -6.73 -6.13 -29.04
N LYS A 66 -6.78 -5.81 -27.75
CA LYS A 66 -7.12 -6.69 -26.63
C LYS A 66 -6.19 -7.90 -26.49
N SER A 67 -4.98 -7.78 -27.00
CA SER A 67 -3.97 -8.83 -26.85
C SER A 67 -3.25 -8.78 -25.48
N MET A 68 -3.42 -7.71 -24.73
CA MET A 68 -2.88 -7.55 -23.40
C MET A 68 -3.96 -7.22 -22.39
N VAL A 69 -3.82 -7.75 -21.18
CA VAL A 69 -4.78 -7.60 -20.08
C VAL A 69 -4.03 -7.16 -18.83
N LEU A 70 -4.44 -6.04 -18.24
CA LEU A 70 -3.81 -5.44 -17.07
C LEU A 70 -4.71 -5.48 -15.84
N VAL A 71 -4.14 -5.87 -14.69
CA VAL A 71 -4.65 -5.55 -13.36
C VAL A 71 -3.58 -4.81 -12.56
N PHE A 72 -3.99 -3.72 -11.88
CA PHE A 72 -3.06 -2.78 -11.27
C PHE A 72 -3.60 -2.23 -9.94
N ASN A 73 -2.80 -2.27 -8.91
CA ASN A 73 -3.05 -1.63 -7.61
C ASN A 73 -1.95 -0.60 -7.34
N GLY A 74 -2.27 0.66 -7.51
CA GLY A 74 -1.26 1.70 -7.33
C GLY A 74 -1.70 3.08 -7.78
N GLU A 75 -0.71 3.95 -7.94
CA GLU A 75 -0.80 5.27 -8.55
C GLU A 75 0.52 5.57 -9.27
N ILE A 76 0.45 5.94 -10.54
CA ILE A 76 1.60 6.34 -11.36
C ILE A 76 1.63 7.87 -11.44
N TYR A 77 2.49 8.49 -10.66
CA TYR A 77 2.52 9.95 -10.48
C TYR A 77 2.96 10.74 -11.72
N ASN A 78 3.70 10.12 -12.63
CA ASN A 78 4.12 10.72 -13.89
C ASN A 78 3.32 10.21 -15.09
N TYR A 79 2.09 9.72 -14.87
CA TYR A 79 1.27 9.15 -15.93
C TYR A 79 0.95 10.17 -17.05
N GLN A 80 0.82 11.45 -16.72
CA GLN A 80 0.50 12.48 -17.69
C GLN A 80 1.63 12.67 -18.71
N GLU A 81 2.87 12.74 -18.23
CA GLU A 81 4.06 12.83 -19.06
C GLU A 81 4.21 11.57 -19.96
N LEU A 82 4.03 10.37 -19.35
CA LEU A 82 4.08 9.12 -20.10
C LEU A 82 2.96 9.01 -21.13
N ARG A 83 1.76 9.47 -20.82
CA ARG A 83 0.62 9.50 -21.75
C ARG A 83 0.92 10.36 -22.98
N GLU A 84 1.51 11.55 -22.80
CA GLU A 84 1.89 12.42 -23.92
C GLU A 84 2.89 11.71 -24.85
N GLU A 85 3.90 11.04 -24.31
CA GLU A 85 4.85 10.26 -25.11
C GLU A 85 4.17 9.10 -25.87
N LEU A 86 3.29 8.37 -25.21
CA LEU A 86 2.58 7.23 -25.79
C LEU A 86 1.60 7.65 -26.88
N VAL A 87 0.87 8.76 -26.69
CA VAL A 87 0.01 9.33 -27.73
C VAL A 87 0.84 9.79 -28.95
N ALA A 88 2.00 10.39 -28.72
CA ALA A 88 2.92 10.77 -29.80
C ALA A 88 3.49 9.53 -30.53
N ALA A 89 3.60 8.39 -29.87
CA ALA A 89 4.00 7.10 -30.45
C ALA A 89 2.85 6.38 -31.20
N GLY A 90 1.62 6.89 -31.10
CA GLY A 90 0.46 6.37 -31.85
C GLY A 90 -0.54 5.57 -31.01
N HIS A 91 -0.34 5.46 -29.68
CA HIS A 91 -1.29 4.77 -28.80
C HIS A 91 -2.56 5.58 -28.58
N THR A 92 -3.68 4.88 -28.45
CA THR A 92 -5.01 5.49 -28.27
C THR A 92 -5.55 5.16 -26.88
N PHE A 93 -5.78 6.19 -26.07
CA PHE A 93 -6.31 6.06 -24.72
C PHE A 93 -7.83 6.17 -24.70
N VAL A 94 -8.50 5.32 -23.93
CA VAL A 94 -9.97 5.32 -23.78
C VAL A 94 -10.40 5.88 -22.42
N SER A 95 -9.52 5.88 -21.42
CA SER A 95 -9.78 6.39 -20.06
C SER A 95 -8.86 7.56 -19.72
N ASN A 96 -9.12 8.21 -18.58
CA ASN A 96 -8.21 9.19 -17.99
C ASN A 96 -7.43 8.63 -16.81
N THR A 97 -7.41 7.30 -16.64
CA THR A 97 -6.68 6.65 -15.56
C THR A 97 -5.18 6.66 -15.81
N ASP A 98 -4.43 6.64 -14.74
CA ASP A 98 -3.00 6.37 -14.74
C ASP A 98 -2.68 4.93 -15.16
N SER A 99 -3.60 4.00 -14.86
CA SER A 99 -3.47 2.57 -15.14
C SER A 99 -3.26 2.26 -16.62
N GLU A 100 -3.92 3.01 -17.52
CA GLU A 100 -3.84 2.76 -18.97
C GLU A 100 -2.43 3.04 -19.51
N THR A 101 -1.66 3.92 -18.86
CA THR A 101 -0.26 4.16 -19.25
C THR A 101 0.63 2.94 -19.05
N LEU A 102 0.26 2.03 -18.14
CA LEU A 102 1.03 0.80 -17.91
C LEU A 102 0.90 -0.18 -19.08
N ILE A 103 -0.31 -0.36 -19.61
CA ILE A 103 -0.52 -1.34 -20.65
C ILE A 103 0.07 -0.87 -21.99
N HIS A 104 -0.17 0.39 -22.37
CA HIS A 104 0.44 0.98 -23.57
C HIS A 104 1.95 1.15 -23.43
N GLY A 105 2.43 1.47 -22.22
CA GLY A 105 3.85 1.55 -21.93
C GLY A 105 4.56 0.19 -22.03
N PHE A 106 3.89 -0.89 -21.61
CA PHE A 106 4.45 -2.23 -21.80
C PHE A 106 4.48 -2.64 -23.27
N GLU A 107 3.46 -2.28 -24.02
CA GLU A 107 3.44 -2.51 -25.47
C GLU A 107 4.58 -1.77 -26.17
N GLN A 108 4.85 -0.51 -25.79
CA GLN A 108 5.85 0.36 -26.39
C GLN A 108 7.28 0.02 -25.98
N TRP A 109 7.51 -0.26 -24.67
CA TRP A 109 8.85 -0.35 -24.08
C TRP A 109 9.18 -1.73 -23.50
N GLY A 110 8.21 -2.65 -23.48
CA GLY A 110 8.40 -3.98 -22.86
C GLY A 110 8.76 -3.89 -21.39
N GLU A 111 9.69 -4.72 -20.94
CA GLU A 111 10.13 -4.79 -19.54
C GLU A 111 10.76 -3.49 -19.04
N SER A 112 11.36 -2.66 -19.93
CA SER A 112 11.95 -1.37 -19.55
C SER A 112 10.90 -0.30 -19.16
N LEU A 113 9.61 -0.62 -19.25
CA LEU A 113 8.55 0.19 -18.67
C LEU A 113 8.86 0.56 -17.21
N VAL A 114 9.32 -0.40 -16.39
CA VAL A 114 9.54 -0.19 -14.94
C VAL A 114 10.58 0.89 -14.63
N ASP A 115 11.54 1.12 -15.54
CA ASP A 115 12.57 2.15 -15.40
C ASP A 115 12.03 3.58 -15.59
N ARG A 116 10.84 3.68 -16.20
CA ARG A 116 10.17 4.94 -16.51
C ARG A 116 9.11 5.36 -15.51
N LEU A 117 8.67 4.42 -14.65
CA LEU A 117 7.59 4.64 -13.72
C LEU A 117 8.03 5.41 -12.48
N ARG A 118 7.31 6.47 -12.14
CA ARG A 118 7.37 7.11 -10.84
C ARG A 118 6.03 6.92 -10.14
N GLY A 119 6.00 6.12 -9.09
CA GLY A 119 4.73 5.81 -8.42
C GLY A 119 4.87 4.78 -7.31
N MET A 120 3.74 4.38 -6.78
CA MET A 120 3.59 3.27 -5.85
C MET A 120 2.68 2.23 -6.52
N TYR A 121 3.20 1.04 -6.80
CA TYR A 121 2.48 0.10 -7.65
C TYR A 121 2.79 -1.38 -7.40
N ALA A 122 1.79 -2.17 -7.69
CA ALA A 122 1.90 -3.58 -8.03
C ALA A 122 0.96 -3.83 -9.20
N PHE A 123 1.42 -4.48 -10.25
CA PHE A 123 0.63 -4.79 -11.44
C PHE A 123 0.93 -6.17 -11.99
N ALA A 124 0.00 -6.68 -12.79
CA ALA A 124 0.19 -7.86 -13.61
C ALA A 124 -0.38 -7.61 -15.00
N ILE A 125 0.42 -7.87 -16.03
CA ILE A 125 0.03 -7.78 -17.45
C ILE A 125 0.14 -9.18 -18.07
N TRP A 126 -0.95 -9.66 -18.65
CA TRP A 126 -1.03 -10.90 -19.37
C TRP A 126 -1.03 -10.64 -20.87
N ASP A 127 -0.02 -11.14 -21.59
CA ASP A 127 0.04 -11.15 -23.05
C ASP A 127 -0.63 -12.46 -23.54
N THR A 128 -1.81 -12.33 -24.11
CA THR A 128 -2.62 -13.47 -24.57
C THR A 128 -2.03 -14.18 -25.79
N LYS A 129 -1.29 -13.45 -26.64
CA LYS A 129 -0.65 -14.01 -27.85
C LYS A 129 0.60 -14.81 -27.51
N ARG A 130 1.42 -14.29 -26.63
CA ARG A 130 2.67 -14.94 -26.18
C ARG A 130 2.45 -15.92 -25.03
N LYS A 131 1.28 -15.88 -24.39
CA LYS A 131 0.99 -16.62 -23.14
C LYS A 131 2.02 -16.31 -22.06
N ARG A 132 2.32 -15.02 -21.90
CA ARG A 132 3.35 -14.51 -21.02
C ARG A 132 2.77 -13.54 -19.99
N LEU A 133 3.12 -13.77 -18.73
CA LEU A 133 2.77 -12.87 -17.64
C LEU A 133 3.98 -11.99 -17.29
N PHE A 134 3.74 -10.68 -17.13
CA PHE A 134 4.70 -9.70 -16.63
C PHE A 134 4.13 -9.06 -15.37
N VAL A 135 4.86 -9.17 -14.25
CA VAL A 135 4.40 -8.72 -12.94
C VAL A 135 5.46 -7.82 -12.31
N GLY A 136 5.10 -6.59 -11.94
CA GLY A 136 6.03 -5.62 -11.39
C GLY A 136 5.59 -5.06 -10.04
N ARG A 137 6.57 -4.66 -9.21
CA ARG A 137 6.38 -4.03 -7.91
C ARG A 137 7.28 -2.81 -7.77
N ASP A 138 6.76 -1.73 -7.16
CA ASP A 138 7.45 -0.47 -7.00
C ASP A 138 8.78 -0.56 -6.23
N ILE A 139 9.63 0.47 -6.40
CA ILE A 139 11.01 0.52 -5.88
C ILE A 139 11.11 0.47 -4.35
N PHE A 140 10.05 0.82 -3.63
CA PHE A 140 9.99 0.78 -2.16
C PHE A 140 9.10 -0.34 -1.63
N GLY A 141 8.39 -1.09 -2.52
CA GLY A 141 7.46 -2.14 -2.14
C GLY A 141 6.25 -1.61 -1.36
N ILE A 142 5.80 -0.38 -1.66
CA ILE A 142 4.66 0.26 -0.98
C ILE A 142 3.38 -0.54 -1.22
N LYS A 143 3.19 -1.03 -2.45
CA LYS A 143 2.04 -1.91 -2.73
C LYS A 143 2.42 -3.37 -2.48
N PRO A 144 1.57 -4.12 -1.77
CA PRO A 144 1.83 -5.54 -1.50
C PRO A 144 1.65 -6.38 -2.76
N LEU A 145 2.55 -7.35 -2.94
CA LEU A 145 2.47 -8.33 -4.02
C LEU A 145 3.12 -9.64 -3.56
N TYR A 146 2.31 -10.69 -3.56
CA TYR A 146 2.71 -12.04 -3.21
C TYR A 146 2.57 -12.97 -4.40
N TYR A 147 3.40 -14.01 -4.45
CA TYR A 147 3.31 -15.05 -5.47
C TYR A 147 3.66 -16.42 -4.88
N ALA A 148 3.15 -17.47 -5.52
CA ALA A 148 3.46 -18.84 -5.19
C ALA A 148 3.40 -19.69 -6.48
N GLN A 149 4.37 -20.58 -6.66
CA GLN A 149 4.33 -21.58 -7.73
C GLN A 149 4.19 -22.95 -7.09
N MET A 150 3.01 -23.54 -7.21
CA MET A 150 2.64 -24.81 -6.56
C MET A 150 1.82 -25.66 -7.52
N ASN A 151 2.13 -26.97 -7.53
CA ASN A 151 1.36 -27.97 -8.29
C ASN A 151 1.10 -27.59 -9.76
N GLY A 152 2.14 -27.03 -10.42
CA GLY A 152 2.08 -26.60 -11.82
C GLY A 152 1.29 -25.32 -12.08
N THR A 153 0.92 -24.57 -11.05
CA THR A 153 0.20 -23.29 -11.16
C THR A 153 0.99 -22.16 -10.49
N LEU A 154 1.12 -21.04 -11.20
CA LEU A 154 1.59 -19.77 -10.62
C LEU A 154 0.39 -18.97 -10.12
N MET A 155 0.37 -18.62 -8.84
CA MET A 155 -0.60 -17.75 -8.20
C MET A 155 0.06 -16.41 -7.86
N PHE A 156 -0.67 -15.30 -7.99
CA PHE A 156 -0.21 -13.96 -7.59
C PHE A 156 -1.38 -13.14 -7.04
N ALA A 157 -1.13 -12.33 -6.00
CA ALA A 157 -2.18 -11.53 -5.38
C ALA A 157 -1.63 -10.38 -4.52
N SER A 158 -2.50 -9.41 -4.26
CA SER A 158 -2.25 -8.35 -3.28
C SER A 158 -2.24 -8.85 -1.83
N GLU A 159 -2.89 -9.98 -1.53
CA GLU A 159 -2.93 -10.59 -0.18
C GLU A 159 -2.90 -12.12 -0.27
N ILE A 160 -2.12 -12.75 0.61
CA ILE A 160 -1.90 -14.21 0.62
C ILE A 160 -3.20 -14.99 0.79
N LYS A 161 -4.18 -14.46 1.54
CA LYS A 161 -5.44 -15.17 1.78
C LYS A 161 -6.22 -15.48 0.50
N ALA A 162 -5.96 -14.77 -0.61
CA ALA A 162 -6.55 -15.11 -1.89
C ALA A 162 -6.09 -16.48 -2.40
N PHE A 163 -4.86 -16.88 -2.10
CA PHE A 163 -4.35 -18.19 -2.50
C PHE A 163 -5.05 -19.35 -1.82
N MET A 164 -5.61 -19.12 -0.62
CA MET A 164 -6.29 -20.16 0.16
C MET A 164 -7.57 -20.68 -0.52
N GLU A 165 -8.10 -19.93 -1.47
CA GLU A 165 -9.28 -20.31 -2.27
C GLU A 165 -8.90 -21.08 -3.55
N HIS A 166 -7.60 -21.20 -3.84
CA HIS A 166 -7.14 -21.95 -5.00
C HIS A 166 -6.91 -23.43 -4.65
N PRO A 167 -7.51 -24.40 -5.36
CA PRO A 167 -7.46 -25.83 -4.98
C PRO A 167 -6.04 -26.42 -5.02
N LYS A 168 -5.12 -25.83 -5.76
CA LYS A 168 -3.72 -26.25 -5.82
C LYS A 168 -2.81 -25.59 -4.79
N PHE A 169 -3.38 -24.79 -3.85
CA PHE A 169 -2.61 -24.13 -2.80
C PHE A 169 -2.34 -25.07 -1.62
N ASP A 170 -1.06 -25.32 -1.32
CA ASP A 170 -0.63 -26.10 -0.17
C ASP A 170 -0.44 -25.20 1.05
N LYS A 171 -1.37 -25.31 2.01
CA LYS A 171 -1.33 -24.51 3.25
C LYS A 171 -0.37 -25.12 4.28
N ILE A 172 0.93 -24.94 4.05
CA ILE A 172 1.99 -25.42 4.94
C ILE A 172 2.63 -24.26 5.67
N PHE A 173 2.66 -24.32 7.02
CA PHE A 173 3.28 -23.28 7.83
C PHE A 173 4.81 -23.27 7.67
N ASN A 174 5.41 -22.09 7.54
CA ASN A 174 6.84 -21.87 7.45
C ASN A 174 7.42 -21.55 8.85
N GLU A 175 7.95 -22.55 9.54
CA GLU A 175 8.52 -22.41 10.89
C GLU A 175 9.75 -21.50 10.91
N ASP A 176 10.55 -21.48 9.82
CA ASP A 176 11.75 -20.65 9.72
C ASP A 176 11.40 -19.14 9.74
N ALA A 177 10.27 -18.79 9.15
CA ALA A 177 9.77 -17.40 9.18
C ALA A 177 9.35 -16.96 10.59
N LEU A 178 8.93 -17.89 11.47
CA LEU A 178 8.50 -17.56 12.83
C LEU A 178 9.65 -17.01 13.66
N GLY A 179 10.84 -17.62 13.61
CA GLY A 179 12.02 -17.17 14.32
C GLY A 179 12.41 -15.73 13.96
N ASN A 180 12.38 -15.44 12.65
CA ASN A 180 12.63 -14.11 12.13
C ASN A 180 11.58 -13.10 12.62
N TYR A 181 10.30 -13.46 12.55
CA TYR A 181 9.22 -12.60 13.01
C TYR A 181 9.30 -12.27 14.50
N LEU A 182 9.59 -13.26 15.36
CA LEU A 182 9.73 -13.05 16.81
C LEU A 182 10.90 -12.14 17.16
N SER A 183 11.97 -12.15 16.35
CA SER A 183 13.16 -11.33 16.55
C SER A 183 12.99 -9.89 16.04
N PHE A 184 12.39 -9.72 14.88
CA PHE A 184 12.34 -8.43 14.16
C PHE A 184 10.94 -7.82 14.10
N GLN A 185 9.88 -8.54 14.51
CA GLN A 185 8.46 -8.19 14.34
C GLN A 185 8.01 -8.12 12.87
N PHE A 186 8.83 -8.59 11.96
CA PHE A 186 8.54 -8.81 10.54
C PHE A 186 9.48 -9.89 9.98
N VAL A 187 9.18 -10.42 8.81
CA VAL A 187 10.06 -11.37 8.12
C VAL A 187 10.97 -10.57 7.18
N PRO A 188 12.29 -10.48 7.44
CA PRO A 188 13.22 -9.61 6.69
C PRO A 188 13.63 -10.18 5.32
N THR A 189 13.16 -11.36 4.97
CA THR A 189 13.37 -12.03 3.69
C THR A 189 12.16 -11.86 2.77
N ASN A 190 12.21 -12.42 1.58
CA ASN A 190 11.05 -12.51 0.69
C ASN A 190 10.07 -13.63 1.07
N GLU A 191 10.39 -14.45 2.05
CA GLU A 191 9.53 -15.54 2.54
C GLU A 191 8.35 -15.02 3.34
N THR A 192 7.35 -15.88 3.52
CA THR A 192 6.17 -15.60 4.32
C THR A 192 5.93 -16.70 5.36
N PHE A 193 4.86 -16.59 6.15
CA PHE A 193 4.44 -17.67 7.06
C PHE A 193 3.91 -18.92 6.36
N PHE A 194 3.83 -18.93 5.03
CA PHE A 194 3.45 -20.10 4.25
C PHE A 194 4.64 -20.56 3.39
N LYS A 195 5.00 -21.84 3.48
CA LYS A 195 6.07 -22.43 2.65
C LYS A 195 5.72 -22.27 1.16
N GLY A 196 6.70 -21.84 0.35
CA GLY A 196 6.50 -21.66 -1.08
C GLY A 196 5.68 -20.41 -1.47
N VAL A 197 5.30 -19.57 -0.51
CA VAL A 197 4.71 -18.26 -0.76
C VAL A 197 5.71 -17.17 -0.49
N PHE A 198 5.94 -16.33 -1.49
CA PHE A 198 6.94 -15.27 -1.45
C PHE A 198 6.30 -13.90 -1.64
N CYS A 199 6.91 -12.90 -1.03
CA CYS A 199 6.66 -11.50 -1.33
C CYS A 199 7.60 -11.07 -2.44
N LEU A 200 7.11 -10.50 -3.54
CA LEU A 200 8.01 -9.94 -4.55
C LEU A 200 8.77 -8.77 -3.92
N GLN A 201 10.09 -8.80 -3.99
CA GLN A 201 10.93 -7.78 -3.37
C GLN A 201 10.72 -6.40 -4.01
N PRO A 202 10.93 -5.30 -3.25
CA PRO A 202 10.92 -3.94 -3.79
C PRO A 202 11.89 -3.79 -4.97
N GLY A 203 11.50 -3.04 -6.00
CA GLY A 203 12.35 -2.84 -7.17
C GLY A 203 12.58 -4.08 -8.02
N HIS A 204 11.65 -5.05 -7.96
CA HIS A 204 11.71 -6.27 -8.76
C HIS A 204 10.47 -6.43 -9.64
N TYR A 205 10.65 -7.13 -10.73
CA TYR A 205 9.59 -7.71 -11.53
C TYR A 205 9.89 -9.19 -11.80
N PHE A 206 8.88 -9.93 -12.22
CA PHE A 206 9.10 -11.22 -12.81
C PHE A 206 8.33 -11.37 -14.13
N THR A 207 8.84 -12.24 -14.98
CA THR A 207 8.14 -12.75 -16.15
C THR A 207 7.89 -14.24 -15.96
N TYR A 208 6.75 -14.71 -16.45
CA TYR A 208 6.39 -16.12 -16.44
C TYR A 208 5.91 -16.54 -17.82
N GLU A 209 6.58 -17.50 -18.40
CA GLU A 209 6.30 -18.01 -19.76
C GLU A 209 6.70 -19.47 -19.83
N ASN A 210 5.88 -20.31 -20.44
CA ASN A 210 6.14 -21.76 -20.62
C ASN A 210 6.47 -22.51 -19.31
N GLY A 211 5.87 -22.11 -18.18
CA GLY A 211 6.13 -22.73 -16.87
C GLY A 211 7.38 -22.23 -16.15
N GLU A 212 8.17 -21.36 -16.77
CA GLU A 212 9.39 -20.81 -16.22
C GLU A 212 9.18 -19.38 -15.72
N MET A 213 9.61 -19.11 -14.48
CA MET A 213 9.59 -17.80 -13.88
C MET A 213 10.99 -17.22 -13.81
N LYS A 214 11.17 -16.00 -14.33
CA LYS A 214 12.41 -15.23 -14.22
C LYS A 214 12.16 -13.97 -13.41
N ILE A 215 12.82 -13.85 -12.26
CA ILE A 215 12.80 -12.64 -11.41
C ILE A 215 13.98 -11.75 -11.77
N THR A 216 13.71 -10.45 -11.95
CA THR A 216 14.72 -9.46 -12.29
C THR A 216 14.63 -8.28 -11.34
N ARG A 217 15.76 -7.84 -10.78
CA ARG A 217 15.88 -6.58 -10.04
C ARG A 217 16.13 -5.46 -11.04
N TYR A 218 15.25 -4.46 -11.06
CA TYR A 218 15.39 -3.30 -11.94
C TYR A 218 15.85 -2.04 -11.20
N PHE A 219 15.74 -2.01 -9.86
CA PHE A 219 16.16 -0.86 -9.06
C PHE A 219 17.01 -1.28 -7.87
N GLU A 220 18.12 -0.62 -7.67
CA GLU A 220 18.98 -0.73 -6.50
C GLU A 220 19.30 0.66 -5.97
N PRO A 221 18.98 0.99 -4.70
CA PRO A 221 19.35 2.28 -4.14
C PRO A 221 20.87 2.36 -3.98
N ASP A 222 21.45 3.47 -4.47
CA ASP A 222 22.87 3.76 -4.31
C ASP A 222 23.08 4.64 -3.07
N PHE A 223 23.83 4.12 -2.10
CA PHE A 223 24.21 4.82 -0.87
C PHE A 223 25.71 5.23 -0.86
N THR A 224 26.41 5.07 -1.98
CA THR A 224 27.87 5.32 -2.06
C THR A 224 28.20 6.78 -2.34
N GLY A 225 27.22 7.62 -2.60
CA GLY A 225 27.40 9.02 -2.95
C GLY A 225 28.07 9.82 -1.84
N ASP A 226 29.25 10.38 -2.13
CA ASP A 226 29.92 11.34 -1.25
C ASP A 226 29.34 12.75 -1.50
N ASN A 227 28.40 13.16 -0.64
CA ASN A 227 27.78 14.46 -0.75
C ASN A 227 28.69 15.53 -0.13
N LYS A 228 29.41 16.27 -0.99
CA LYS A 228 30.31 17.38 -0.59
C LYS A 228 29.62 18.75 -0.54
N LYS A 229 28.32 18.81 -0.74
CA LYS A 229 27.56 20.06 -0.70
C LYS A 229 27.54 20.66 0.71
N PRO A 230 27.55 21.99 0.85
CA PRO A 230 27.29 22.67 2.10
C PRO A 230 25.94 22.23 2.68
N PHE A 231 25.83 22.25 4.02
CA PHE A 231 24.61 21.82 4.72
C PHE A 231 23.37 22.56 4.24
N GLU A 232 23.44 23.88 4.06
CA GLU A 232 22.32 24.71 3.61
C GLU A 232 21.84 24.31 2.20
N GLU A 233 22.76 23.99 1.29
CA GLU A 233 22.41 23.53 -0.05
C GLU A 233 21.69 22.15 -0.01
N VAL A 234 22.12 21.27 0.90
CA VAL A 234 21.44 19.98 1.11
C VAL A 234 20.04 20.18 1.67
N VAL A 235 19.86 21.14 2.58
CA VAL A 235 18.53 21.51 3.13
C VAL A 235 17.61 22.00 2.01
N ASP A 236 18.09 22.88 1.15
CA ASP A 236 17.32 23.42 0.01
C ASP A 236 16.94 22.30 -0.98
N ASP A 237 17.87 21.39 -1.28
CA ASP A 237 17.60 20.24 -2.14
C ASP A 237 16.53 19.31 -1.54
N VAL A 238 16.62 19.00 -0.25
CA VAL A 238 15.62 18.17 0.46
C VAL A 238 14.26 18.86 0.43
N GLU A 239 14.20 20.17 0.71
CA GLU A 239 12.94 20.93 0.69
C GLU A 239 12.31 20.91 -0.70
N ARG A 240 13.11 21.14 -1.75
CA ARG A 240 12.66 21.11 -3.15
C ARG A 240 12.07 19.74 -3.51
N VAL A 241 12.81 18.65 -3.23
CA VAL A 241 12.36 17.29 -3.53
C VAL A 241 11.10 16.92 -2.75
N MET A 242 11.01 17.33 -1.48
CA MET A 242 9.83 17.07 -0.66
C MET A 242 8.59 17.82 -1.18
N LYS A 243 8.72 19.09 -1.55
CA LYS A 243 7.62 19.87 -2.15
C LYS A 243 7.12 19.23 -3.44
N GLU A 244 8.04 18.86 -4.33
CA GLU A 244 7.69 18.17 -5.59
C GLU A 244 7.00 16.84 -5.34
N SER A 245 7.56 16.01 -4.45
CA SER A 245 7.00 14.72 -4.11
C SER A 245 5.58 14.84 -3.56
N VAL A 246 5.36 15.75 -2.60
CA VAL A 246 4.03 16.00 -2.01
C VAL A 246 3.04 16.47 -3.07
N ALA A 247 3.45 17.35 -3.98
CA ALA A 247 2.57 17.83 -5.06
C ALA A 247 2.11 16.67 -5.96
N LYS A 248 3.03 15.77 -6.35
CA LYS A 248 2.70 14.60 -7.16
C LYS A 248 1.81 13.58 -6.43
N HIS A 249 1.99 13.38 -5.11
CA HIS A 249 1.14 12.50 -4.31
C HIS A 249 -0.29 13.03 -4.09
N LYS A 250 -0.56 14.27 -4.45
CA LYS A 250 -1.91 14.88 -4.37
C LYS A 250 -2.75 14.72 -5.63
N ILE A 251 -2.21 14.11 -6.68
CA ILE A 251 -2.95 13.86 -7.92
C ILE A 251 -4.10 12.89 -7.60
N SER A 252 -5.33 13.38 -7.66
CA SER A 252 -6.52 12.61 -7.28
C SER A 252 -7.78 13.35 -7.73
N ASP A 253 -8.82 12.61 -8.15
CA ASP A 253 -10.16 13.14 -8.44
C ASP A 253 -11.06 13.14 -7.21
N VAL A 254 -10.52 12.70 -6.05
CA VAL A 254 -11.21 12.73 -4.76
C VAL A 254 -10.40 13.53 -3.75
N GLU A 255 -11.05 13.92 -2.65
CA GLU A 255 -10.43 14.71 -1.61
C GLU A 255 -9.25 13.99 -0.95
N VAL A 256 -8.12 14.71 -0.79
CA VAL A 256 -6.91 14.20 -0.15
C VAL A 256 -6.82 14.73 1.27
N ALA A 257 -6.59 13.83 2.22
CA ALA A 257 -6.38 14.14 3.63
C ALA A 257 -5.04 13.62 4.14
N SER A 258 -4.61 14.05 5.31
CA SER A 258 -3.35 13.63 5.93
C SER A 258 -3.54 13.04 7.32
N TYR A 259 -2.77 12.00 7.65
CA TYR A 259 -2.59 11.57 9.03
C TYR A 259 -1.57 12.46 9.74
N LEU A 260 -1.97 13.00 10.90
CA LEU A 260 -1.14 13.86 11.73
C LEU A 260 -0.87 13.17 13.07
N SER A 261 0.33 12.63 13.23
CA SER A 261 0.75 11.84 14.42
C SER A 261 1.53 12.63 15.46
N SER A 262 1.63 13.96 15.38
CA SER A 262 2.52 14.81 16.19
C SER A 262 4.03 14.59 15.95
N GLY A 263 4.43 13.71 15.07
CA GLY A 263 5.82 13.54 14.62
C GLY A 263 6.26 14.65 13.66
N VAL A 264 7.57 14.88 13.55
CA VAL A 264 8.14 15.92 12.65
C VAL A 264 7.74 15.63 11.20
N ASP A 265 7.89 14.38 10.75
CA ASP A 265 7.62 13.98 9.37
C ASP A 265 6.16 14.22 8.97
N SER A 266 5.21 13.71 9.79
CA SER A 266 3.78 13.90 9.51
C SER A 266 3.35 15.37 9.56
N SER A 267 3.95 16.16 10.44
CA SER A 267 3.68 17.61 10.52
C SER A 267 4.20 18.34 9.30
N TYR A 268 5.40 18.01 8.83
CA TYR A 268 6.01 18.62 7.65
C TYR A 268 5.26 18.25 6.37
N LEU A 269 4.90 16.96 6.20
CA LEU A 269 4.09 16.50 5.06
C LEU A 269 2.71 17.17 5.04
N THR A 270 2.04 17.28 6.19
CA THR A 270 0.75 17.98 6.30
C THR A 270 0.87 19.45 5.96
N TYR A 271 1.94 20.12 6.41
CA TYR A 271 2.23 21.50 6.08
C TYR A 271 2.44 21.70 4.58
N LEU A 272 3.27 20.88 3.95
CA LEU A 272 3.51 20.94 2.50
C LEU A 272 2.27 20.56 1.68
N GLY A 273 1.50 19.59 2.17
CA GLY A 273 0.30 19.09 1.50
C GLY A 273 -0.85 20.09 1.47
N GLN A 274 -0.90 21.02 2.44
CA GLN A 274 -1.98 22.03 2.56
C GLN A 274 -3.36 21.37 2.37
N VAL A 275 -3.59 20.24 3.07
CA VAL A 275 -4.83 19.47 2.98
C VAL A 275 -5.91 20.09 3.89
N ASP A 276 -7.18 20.00 3.47
CA ASP A 276 -8.30 20.54 4.24
C ASP A 276 -8.62 19.71 5.49
N HIS A 277 -8.33 18.42 5.44
CA HIS A 277 -8.63 17.48 6.53
C HIS A 277 -7.39 16.75 7.02
N THR A 278 -7.29 16.65 8.35
CA THR A 278 -6.29 15.81 9.02
C THR A 278 -6.96 14.84 9.98
N PHE A 279 -6.38 13.67 10.13
CA PHE A 279 -6.82 12.64 11.06
C PHE A 279 -5.73 12.31 12.06
N THR A 280 -6.09 12.26 13.35
CA THR A 280 -5.19 11.88 14.43
C THR A 280 -5.82 10.73 15.21
N VAL A 281 -5.07 9.67 15.46
CA VAL A 281 -5.47 8.58 16.34
C VAL A 281 -4.98 8.90 17.74
N GLY A 282 -5.89 8.93 18.72
CA GLY A 282 -5.59 9.11 20.13
C GLY A 282 -6.05 7.91 20.95
N PHE A 283 -5.40 7.71 22.11
CA PHE A 283 -5.78 6.71 23.12
C PHE A 283 -6.17 7.43 24.39
N ASP A 284 -7.25 6.98 25.05
CA ASP A 284 -7.75 7.58 26.30
C ASP A 284 -6.89 7.24 27.53
N GLU A 285 -5.96 6.29 27.41
CA GLU A 285 -5.04 5.92 28.47
C GLU A 285 -3.95 6.97 28.64
N GLY A 286 -3.81 7.51 29.87
CA GLY A 286 -2.93 8.64 30.18
C GLY A 286 -1.45 8.44 29.81
N LYS A 287 -0.97 7.19 29.65
CA LYS A 287 0.37 6.86 29.18
C LYS A 287 0.57 7.05 27.67
N TYR A 288 -0.50 7.05 26.88
CA TYR A 288 -0.50 7.10 25.43
C TYR A 288 -1.27 8.32 24.89
N ARG A 289 -1.54 9.34 25.73
CA ARG A 289 -2.09 10.59 25.24
C ARG A 289 -1.13 11.21 24.24
N THR A 290 -1.45 11.11 22.96
CA THR A 290 -0.87 11.99 21.97
C THR A 290 -1.29 13.41 22.36
N SER A 291 -0.34 14.23 22.79
CA SER A 291 -0.59 15.66 23.00
C SER A 291 -1.17 16.20 21.70
N ALA A 292 -2.41 16.67 21.79
CA ALA A 292 -3.12 17.17 20.60
C ALA A 292 -2.23 18.16 19.83
N PRO A 293 -2.27 18.17 18.49
CA PRO A 293 -1.39 18.95 17.61
C PRO A 293 -1.44 20.48 17.83
N ARG A 294 -2.25 20.95 18.78
CA ARG A 294 -2.45 22.38 19.09
C ARG A 294 -1.18 23.19 19.34
N ALA A 295 -0.08 22.54 19.70
CA ALA A 295 1.15 23.27 20.07
C ALA A 295 2.11 23.48 18.89
N MET A 296 2.10 22.63 17.86
CA MET A 296 3.07 22.70 16.76
C MET A 296 2.75 23.71 15.67
N CYS A 297 1.47 24.07 15.50
CA CYS A 297 1.08 25.07 14.49
C CYS A 297 1.30 26.54 14.91
N ARG A 298 1.79 26.80 16.13
CA ARG A 298 1.98 28.20 16.61
C ARG A 298 3.33 28.82 16.27
N GLY A 299 4.26 28.10 15.64
CA GLY A 299 5.65 28.53 15.46
C GLY A 299 6.02 29.13 14.09
N ALA A 300 5.18 29.06 13.09
CA ALA A 300 5.50 29.50 11.74
C ALA A 300 4.71 30.76 11.35
N GLY A 301 5.38 31.92 11.52
CA GLY A 301 5.14 33.10 10.70
C GLY A 301 3.85 33.92 10.94
N ARG A 302 4.00 35.22 10.96
CA ARG A 302 2.97 36.27 11.11
C ARG A 302 1.91 36.20 10.01
N GLY A 303 0.80 35.52 10.29
CA GLY A 303 -0.43 35.49 9.52
C GLY A 303 -1.40 34.50 10.20
N PRO A 304 -2.73 34.74 10.15
CA PRO A 304 -3.65 33.70 10.60
C PRO A 304 -3.41 32.49 9.71
N PRO A 305 -3.19 31.29 10.29
CA PRO A 305 -3.03 30.10 9.48
C PRO A 305 -4.31 29.87 8.68
N PRO A 306 -4.22 29.42 7.41
CA PRO A 306 -5.39 29.05 6.62
C PRO A 306 -6.05 27.77 7.16
N PHE A 307 -5.66 27.31 8.34
CA PHE A 307 -6.25 26.14 8.99
C PHE A 307 -7.50 26.57 9.75
N SER A 308 -8.66 26.46 9.10
CA SER A 308 -9.90 26.27 9.81
C SER A 308 -9.75 25.03 10.67
N ARG A 309 -9.61 25.23 11.97
CA ARG A 309 -9.53 24.27 13.10
C ARG A 309 -9.51 22.79 12.69
N PRO A 310 -8.40 22.07 12.87
CA PRO A 310 -8.39 20.62 12.73
C PRO A 310 -9.36 20.03 13.76
N GLN A 311 -10.40 19.42 13.30
CA GLN A 311 -11.40 18.77 14.12
C GLN A 311 -11.49 17.31 13.74
N VAL A 312 -10.69 16.48 14.34
CA VAL A 312 -11.15 15.11 14.64
C VAL A 312 -10.31 14.55 15.78
N THR A 313 -10.91 14.37 16.93
CA THR A 313 -10.37 13.54 17.99
C THR A 313 -11.20 12.26 18.00
N THR A 314 -10.61 11.14 17.66
CA THR A 314 -11.23 9.84 17.89
C THR A 314 -10.79 9.33 19.26
N SER A 315 -11.71 9.24 20.20
CA SER A 315 -11.50 8.55 21.47
C SER A 315 -11.99 7.11 21.34
N CYS A 316 -11.16 6.15 21.77
CA CYS A 316 -11.57 4.77 21.90
C CYS A 316 -12.07 4.56 23.33
N PRO A 317 -13.33 4.14 23.57
CA PRO A 317 -13.78 3.85 24.93
C PRO A 317 -13.11 2.60 25.46
N SER A 318 -12.48 2.73 26.63
CA SER A 318 -11.96 1.61 27.41
C SER A 318 -13.11 0.76 27.93
N SER A 319 -13.13 -0.50 27.67
CA SER A 319 -13.58 -1.63 28.51
C SER A 319 -14.09 -2.87 27.77
N ASP A 320 -13.88 -2.98 26.46
CA ASP A 320 -14.19 -4.25 25.80
C ASP A 320 -13.13 -4.58 24.75
N SER A 321 -12.24 -5.49 25.12
CA SER A 321 -11.06 -5.87 24.35
C SER A 321 -11.36 -6.69 23.07
N SER A 322 -12.63 -6.94 22.76
CA SER A 322 -13.00 -7.81 21.63
C SER A 322 -13.59 -7.09 20.42
N ARG A 323 -13.89 -5.78 20.48
CA ARG A 323 -14.41 -5.00 19.36
C ARG A 323 -14.03 -3.52 19.45
N ALA A 324 -12.86 -3.16 18.91
CA ALA A 324 -12.56 -1.76 18.68
C ALA A 324 -13.51 -1.20 17.61
N ARG A 325 -14.58 -0.51 18.02
CA ARG A 325 -15.40 0.28 17.13
C ARG A 325 -14.84 1.68 17.07
N TYR A 326 -14.26 2.01 15.93
CA TYR A 326 -13.85 3.38 15.65
C TYR A 326 -15.09 4.22 15.34
N THR A 327 -15.46 5.13 16.23
CA THR A 327 -16.52 6.12 15.97
C THR A 327 -15.87 7.46 15.67
N CYS A 328 -15.98 7.92 14.43
CA CYS A 328 -15.67 9.29 14.06
C CYS A 328 -16.86 10.18 14.49
N ARG A 329 -16.67 11.10 15.46
CA ARG A 329 -17.61 12.19 15.70
C ARG A 329 -17.20 13.39 14.89
N LEU A 330 -17.97 13.70 13.88
CA LEU A 330 -17.88 14.95 13.14
C LEU A 330 -18.79 15.98 13.80
N SER A 331 -18.32 17.19 14.04
CA SER A 331 -19.17 18.31 14.47
C SER A 331 -20.01 18.78 13.28
N PRO A 332 -21.34 19.06 13.48
CA PRO A 332 -22.19 19.46 12.37
C PRO A 332 -21.90 20.87 11.87
N PRO A 333 -22.15 21.21 10.57
CA PRO A 333 -22.87 20.38 9.62
C PRO A 333 -21.96 19.87 8.51
N ILE A 334 -21.51 18.65 8.63
CA ILE A 334 -20.86 17.95 7.53
C ILE A 334 -21.68 16.69 7.27
N THR A 335 -22.11 16.53 6.03
CA THR A 335 -22.83 15.34 5.56
C THR A 335 -22.10 14.07 6.01
N PRO A 336 -22.80 13.02 6.48
CA PRO A 336 -22.14 11.87 7.07
C PRO A 336 -21.24 11.17 6.04
N ILE A 337 -19.93 11.24 6.25
CA ILE A 337 -18.96 10.39 5.57
C ILE A 337 -19.21 8.97 6.09
N ARG A 338 -20.02 8.23 5.37
CA ARG A 338 -20.25 6.81 5.66
C ARG A 338 -19.06 6.03 5.12
N ARG A 339 -18.23 5.52 6.02
CA ARG A 339 -17.06 4.65 5.84
C ARG A 339 -15.77 5.34 5.42
N CYS A 340 -15.03 5.85 6.40
CA CYS A 340 -13.56 5.83 6.32
C CYS A 340 -13.11 4.37 6.36
N MET A 341 -12.50 3.86 5.30
CA MET A 341 -11.74 2.62 5.37
C MET A 341 -10.43 2.91 6.07
N LEU A 342 -10.40 2.72 7.37
CA LEU A 342 -9.17 2.55 8.12
C LEU A 342 -8.59 1.19 7.71
N ILE A 343 -7.36 1.15 7.28
CA ILE A 343 -6.57 -0.09 7.25
C ILE A 343 -6.57 -0.58 8.69
N PRO A 344 -7.08 -1.80 9.00
CA PRO A 344 -6.98 -2.31 10.34
C PRO A 344 -5.50 -2.40 10.70
N PRO A 345 -5.07 -1.92 11.89
CA PRO A 345 -3.75 -2.23 12.38
C PRO A 345 -3.63 -3.76 12.45
N LEU A 346 -2.51 -4.28 12.01
CA LEU A 346 -2.14 -5.67 12.24
C LEU A 346 -2.39 -5.95 13.72
N HIS A 347 -3.32 -6.85 14.02
CA HIS A 347 -3.65 -7.23 15.39
C HIS A 347 -2.37 -7.66 16.12
N PRO A 348 -2.02 -7.08 17.25
CA PRO A 348 -1.12 -7.74 18.16
C PRO A 348 -1.91 -8.90 18.79
N VAL A 349 -1.56 -10.11 18.40
CA VAL A 349 -1.93 -11.31 19.15
C VAL A 349 -1.07 -11.31 20.41
N TYR A 350 -1.53 -10.64 21.44
CA TYR A 350 -1.06 -10.86 22.81
C TYR A 350 -2.18 -10.57 23.79
N ALA A 351 -2.83 -11.63 24.26
CA ALA A 351 -3.50 -11.61 25.56
C ALA A 351 -2.41 -11.82 26.63
N PRO A 352 -2.25 -10.94 27.60
CA PRO A 352 -1.40 -11.25 28.76
C PRO A 352 -2.10 -12.32 29.58
N GLY A 353 -1.48 -13.51 29.71
CA GLY A 353 -1.84 -14.50 30.69
C GLY A 353 -1.74 -13.93 32.10
N GLU A 354 -2.67 -14.35 32.94
CA GLU A 354 -2.71 -14.07 34.35
C GLU A 354 -1.35 -14.39 34.98
N LYS A 355 -0.76 -13.41 35.69
CA LYS A 355 0.44 -13.60 36.50
C LYS A 355 0.04 -14.24 37.80
N GLU A 356 0.43 -15.48 38.01
CA GLU A 356 0.59 -16.02 39.37
C GLU A 356 1.70 -15.23 40.08
N GLU A 357 1.43 -14.74 41.29
CA GLU A 357 2.40 -14.09 42.17
C GLU A 357 3.42 -15.12 42.68
N PRO A 358 4.73 -14.88 42.54
CA PRO A 358 5.72 -15.66 43.27
C PRO A 358 5.92 -15.12 44.67
N PRO A 359 6.29 -15.99 45.67
CA PRO A 359 6.39 -15.63 47.05
C PRO A 359 7.56 -14.70 47.37
N ALA A 360 7.38 -13.87 48.37
CA ALA A 360 8.30 -12.86 48.87
C ALA A 360 9.71 -13.39 49.20
N ALA A 361 10.74 -12.80 48.61
CA ALA A 361 12.12 -12.93 49.07
C ALA A 361 12.91 -11.63 48.84
N GLY A 362 13.47 -11.17 49.95
CA GLY A 362 14.74 -10.47 50.13
C GLY A 362 15.11 -9.29 49.23
N LYS A 363 15.28 -8.11 49.82
CA LYS A 363 15.96 -6.94 49.26
C LYS A 363 17.39 -7.25 48.84
N PRO A 364 17.86 -6.82 47.66
CA PRO A 364 19.28 -6.54 47.40
C PRO A 364 19.56 -5.04 47.21
N PRO A 365 20.85 -4.65 47.21
CA PRO A 365 21.32 -3.29 47.42
C PRO A 365 21.35 -2.44 46.16
N ALA A 366 21.46 -1.12 46.43
CA ALA A 366 21.56 -0.06 45.43
C ALA A 366 22.83 -0.11 44.57
N GLY A 367 22.69 0.13 43.26
CA GLY A 367 23.80 0.37 42.33
C GLY A 367 23.35 0.27 40.89
N GLY A 368 23.14 1.46 40.21
CA GLY A 368 22.65 1.58 38.85
C GLY A 368 23.58 1.01 37.80
N PRO A 369 23.19 0.99 36.54
CA PRO A 369 23.35 2.15 35.66
C PRO A 369 22.13 2.42 34.76
N GLN A 370 22.09 3.65 34.23
CA GLN A 370 21.08 4.24 33.36
C GLN A 370 20.82 3.38 32.12
N GLY A 371 19.61 2.82 32.02
CA GLY A 371 19.12 2.14 30.82
C GLY A 371 18.88 3.13 29.67
N ARG A 372 19.54 2.86 28.58
CA ARG A 372 19.33 3.54 27.28
C ARG A 372 17.88 3.37 26.84
N ARG A 373 17.21 4.47 26.54
CA ARG A 373 15.91 4.49 25.88
C ARG A 373 16.07 3.86 24.50
N GLY A 374 15.32 2.80 24.22
CA GLY A 374 15.17 2.24 22.89
C GLY A 374 14.50 3.24 21.93
N PRO A 375 14.76 3.16 20.63
CA PRO A 375 14.21 4.10 19.66
C PRO A 375 12.70 3.94 19.61
N ALA A 376 11.98 5.06 19.80
CA ALA A 376 10.56 5.16 19.52
C ALA A 376 10.32 4.83 18.04
N GLY A 377 9.41 3.92 17.77
CA GLY A 377 9.02 3.58 16.40
C GLY A 377 8.59 4.83 15.63
N ARG A 378 9.29 5.14 14.56
CA ARG A 378 9.00 6.27 13.68
C ARG A 378 7.79 5.91 12.84
N GLY A 379 6.64 6.50 13.15
CA GLY A 379 5.49 6.47 12.27
C GLY A 379 5.78 7.31 11.03
N VAL A 380 5.82 6.67 9.88
CA VAL A 380 5.92 7.37 8.58
C VAL A 380 4.58 8.06 8.35
N GLY A 381 4.58 9.38 8.22
CA GLY A 381 3.40 10.14 7.82
C GLY A 381 2.98 9.73 6.41
N SER A 382 1.71 9.41 6.23
CA SER A 382 1.16 9.02 4.94
C SER A 382 0.02 9.95 4.55
N PHE A 383 -0.03 10.35 3.28
CA PHE A 383 -1.24 10.88 2.68
C PHE A 383 -2.18 9.72 2.35
N PHE A 384 -3.45 9.95 2.46
CA PHE A 384 -4.45 9.00 1.99
C PHE A 384 -5.61 9.76 1.35
N VAL A 385 -6.26 9.07 0.45
CA VAL A 385 -7.36 9.58 -0.34
C VAL A 385 -8.67 9.17 0.32
N VAL A 386 -9.59 10.11 0.45
CA VAL A 386 -10.94 9.89 0.98
C VAL A 386 -11.91 9.88 -0.19
N PRO A 387 -12.51 8.75 -0.56
CA PRO A 387 -13.52 8.74 -1.61
C PRO A 387 -14.74 9.57 -1.16
N SER A 388 -15.06 10.62 -1.90
CA SER A 388 -16.33 11.32 -1.75
C SER A 388 -17.38 10.56 -2.57
N ARG A 389 -18.41 9.99 -1.97
CA ARG A 389 -19.57 9.57 -2.73
C ARG A 389 -20.35 10.80 -3.16
N ALA A 390 -20.30 11.12 -4.45
CA ALA A 390 -21.33 11.92 -5.08
C ALA A 390 -22.70 11.21 -4.91
N LYS A 391 -23.74 12.02 -4.73
CA LYS A 391 -25.15 11.60 -4.52
C LYS A 391 -25.67 10.82 -5.71
#